data_4f443a6b97c08712cb1f975173e69656
#
_entry.id   4f443a6b97c08712cb1f975173e69656
#
_cell.length_a   1.000
_cell.length_b   1.000
_cell.length_c   1.000
_cell.angle_alpha   90.00
_cell.angle_beta   90.00
_cell.angle_gamma   90.00
#
_symmetry.space_group_name_H-M   'P 1'
#
loop_
_entity.id
_entity.type
_entity.pdbx_description
1 polymer ?
#
loop_
_entity_poly.entity_id
_entity_poly.type
_entity_poly.pdbx_seq_one_letter_code
_entity_poly.pdbx_strand_id
1 'polypeptide(L)'
;MRRNGFIGIAFLLAAVCGLPSALAAPAASAPVAAASAAQAGWVNHRHAFTLRLIPLSPENVRAFYDNMGYPPAAVAAIARVCVFGTSIRNRGKAPIRYDVAAWRAVTADGKSHPLITKTDWLARWKAEGIGADWSILPPQQTLQPGDWAQGFTTVEAPHGAHITLHYSWSEHGTRHQATLAGAQCGSDAKP
;
A
#
# COMPACT_ATOMS: atom_id res chain seq x y z
N MET A 1 33.51 29.64 60.96
CA MET A 1 33.30 29.20 62.35
C MET A 1 32.71 27.82 62.30
N ARG A 2 33.50 26.80 62.67
CA ARG A 2 33.34 25.82 63.76
C ARG A 2 31.99 25.08 63.75
N ARG A 3 31.85 23.73 63.87
CA ARG A 3 32.67 22.61 64.42
C ARG A 3 32.00 21.27 64.08
N ASN A 4 32.81 20.37 63.71
CA ASN A 4 32.90 18.95 64.07
C ASN A 4 31.80 18.31 64.94
N GLY A 5 31.43 17.06 64.58
CA GLY A 5 30.82 16.07 65.44
C GLY A 5 30.92 14.66 64.80
N PHE A 6 31.85 13.88 65.32
CA PHE A 6 32.16 12.47 65.04
C PHE A 6 31.22 11.53 65.80
N ILE A 7 31.28 10.25 65.38
CA ILE A 7 30.99 8.98 66.12
C ILE A 7 29.63 8.34 65.81
N GLY A 8 29.69 7.19 65.24
CA GLY A 8 29.36 5.93 65.79
C GLY A 8 29.22 4.78 64.78
N ILE A 9 30.18 3.85 64.86
CA ILE A 9 30.20 2.57 64.17
C ILE A 9 29.22 1.61 64.87
N ALA A 10 28.34 0.95 64.12
CA ALA A 10 27.71 -0.29 64.58
C ALA A 10 27.65 -1.28 63.41
N PHE A 11 28.46 -2.34 63.50
CA PHE A 11 28.40 -3.56 62.69
C PHE A 11 27.18 -4.37 63.10
N LEU A 12 26.35 -4.71 62.12
CA LEU A 12 25.37 -5.79 62.26
C LEU A 12 25.46 -6.69 61.06
N LEU A 13 26.00 -7.91 61.28
CA LEU A 13 25.92 -9.02 60.34
C LEU A 13 24.45 -9.42 60.22
N ALA A 14 23.95 -9.54 59.02
CA ALA A 14 22.71 -10.20 58.73
C ALA A 14 22.88 -11.12 57.50
N ALA A 15 22.41 -12.32 57.70
CA ALA A 15 22.54 -13.53 56.93
C ALA A 15 22.16 -13.41 55.45
N VAL A 16 22.96 -14.07 54.62
CA VAL A 16 22.72 -14.33 53.19
C VAL A 16 21.65 -15.41 53.08
N CYS A 17 20.42 -15.04 52.74
CA CYS A 17 19.43 -15.98 52.19
C CYS A 17 19.54 -15.94 50.66
N GLY A 18 20.14 -16.99 50.11
CA GLY A 18 20.19 -17.22 48.68
C GLY A 18 18.80 -17.51 48.09
N LEU A 19 18.32 -16.63 47.23
CA LEU A 19 17.18 -16.90 46.34
C LEU A 19 17.69 -17.48 45.03
N PRO A 20 17.10 -18.57 44.52
CA PRO A 20 17.49 -19.09 43.20
C PRO A 20 17.03 -18.11 42.13
N SER A 21 17.98 -17.59 41.36
CA SER A 21 17.70 -16.83 40.13
C SER A 21 17.06 -17.74 39.09
N ALA A 22 15.76 -17.60 38.89
CA ALA A 22 15.10 -18.18 37.74
C ALA A 22 15.63 -17.51 36.46
N LEU A 23 16.40 -18.28 35.69
CA LEU A 23 16.79 -17.91 34.33
C LEU A 23 15.50 -17.81 33.50
N ALA A 24 15.06 -16.57 33.22
CA ALA A 24 14.05 -16.30 32.21
C ALA A 24 14.62 -16.69 30.84
N ALA A 25 14.04 -17.71 30.23
CA ALA A 25 14.33 -18.05 28.84
C ALA A 25 14.01 -16.86 27.93
N PRO A 26 14.86 -16.54 26.95
CA PRO A 26 14.54 -15.48 26.00
C PRO A 26 13.28 -15.89 25.22
N ALA A 27 12.25 -15.04 25.26
CA ALA A 27 11.08 -15.17 24.41
C ALA A 27 11.56 -15.21 22.94
N ALA A 28 11.31 -16.32 22.28
CA ALA A 28 11.60 -16.47 20.86
C ALA A 28 10.81 -15.40 20.10
N SER A 29 11.52 -14.43 19.55
CA SER A 29 10.96 -13.42 18.64
C SER A 29 10.42 -14.17 17.42
N ALA A 30 9.10 -14.19 17.26
CA ALA A 30 8.47 -14.73 16.07
C ALA A 30 9.00 -13.98 14.83
N PRO A 31 9.25 -14.66 13.71
CA PRO A 31 9.92 -14.08 12.57
C PRO A 31 9.05 -12.97 11.92
N VAL A 32 9.56 -11.76 11.91
CA VAL A 32 9.03 -10.59 11.18
C VAL A 32 8.99 -10.84 9.64
N ALA A 33 9.57 -11.94 9.18
CA ALA A 33 9.65 -12.31 7.78
C ALA A 33 8.31 -12.65 7.11
N ALA A 34 7.28 -13.07 7.86
CA ALA A 34 5.99 -13.44 7.28
C ALA A 34 5.15 -12.23 6.83
N ALA A 35 5.32 -11.07 7.46
CA ALA A 35 4.60 -9.85 7.08
C ALA A 35 5.16 -9.20 5.79
N SER A 36 6.43 -9.46 5.46
CA SER A 36 7.10 -8.87 4.29
C SER A 36 6.73 -9.58 2.97
N ALA A 37 6.34 -10.84 3.01
CA ALA A 37 5.95 -11.60 1.81
C ALA A 37 4.55 -11.20 1.29
N ALA A 38 3.65 -10.77 2.15
CA ALA A 38 2.30 -10.33 1.78
C ALA A 38 2.28 -8.97 1.04
N GLN A 39 3.38 -8.21 1.04
CA GLN A 39 3.54 -6.94 0.33
C GLN A 39 4.37 -7.05 -0.95
N ALA A 40 4.76 -8.25 -1.35
CA ALA A 40 5.41 -8.48 -2.63
C ALA A 40 4.42 -8.27 -3.77
N GLY A 41 4.32 -7.03 -4.25
CA GLY A 41 3.47 -6.68 -5.39
C GLY A 41 4.03 -7.23 -6.70
N TRP A 42 3.24 -7.11 -7.75
CA TRP A 42 3.65 -7.46 -9.12
C TRP A 42 4.39 -6.29 -9.75
N VAL A 43 5.48 -6.58 -10.42
CA VAL A 43 6.26 -5.58 -11.15
C VAL A 43 6.40 -6.03 -12.59
N ASN A 44 6.16 -5.11 -13.52
CA ASN A 44 6.42 -5.33 -14.94
C ASN A 44 7.28 -4.19 -15.50
N HIS A 45 8.38 -4.57 -16.14
CA HIS A 45 9.28 -3.66 -16.84
C HIS A 45 9.10 -3.85 -18.35
N ARG A 46 8.67 -2.82 -19.05
CA ARG A 46 8.51 -2.85 -20.53
C ARG A 46 9.06 -1.56 -21.12
N HIS A 47 10.12 -1.66 -21.90
CA HIS A 47 10.82 -0.49 -22.47
C HIS A 47 11.13 0.56 -21.37
N ALA A 48 10.73 1.80 -21.58
CA ALA A 48 10.87 2.89 -20.62
C ALA A 48 9.94 2.80 -19.41
N PHE A 49 8.85 2.01 -19.49
CA PHE A 49 7.76 1.97 -18.53
C PHE A 49 7.95 0.88 -17.48
N THR A 50 7.95 1.25 -16.21
CA THR A 50 7.88 0.30 -15.10
C THR A 50 6.57 0.50 -14.37
N LEU A 51 5.79 -0.56 -14.24
CA LEU A 51 4.55 -0.61 -13.46
C LEU A 51 4.73 -1.53 -12.26
N ARG A 52 4.32 -1.08 -11.09
CA ARG A 52 4.22 -1.90 -9.88
C ARG A 52 2.80 -1.82 -9.33
N LEU A 53 2.25 -2.97 -8.94
CA LEU A 53 0.97 -3.11 -8.25
C LEU A 53 1.18 -3.78 -6.90
N ILE A 54 0.59 -3.25 -5.85
CA ILE A 54 0.55 -3.81 -4.50
C ILE A 54 -0.92 -3.95 -4.12
N PRO A 55 -1.44 -5.15 -3.83
CA PRO A 55 -2.83 -5.32 -3.47
C PRO A 55 -3.10 -4.71 -2.09
N LEU A 56 -4.24 -4.07 -1.93
CA LEU A 56 -4.74 -3.63 -0.64
C LEU A 56 -5.97 -4.45 -0.24
N SER A 57 -5.98 -4.92 1.00
CA SER A 57 -7.18 -5.55 1.56
C SER A 57 -8.29 -4.50 1.76
N PRO A 58 -9.57 -4.90 1.71
CA PRO A 58 -10.69 -4.03 2.06
C PRO A 58 -10.52 -3.34 3.42
N GLU A 59 -9.97 -4.03 4.42
CA GLU A 59 -9.67 -3.48 5.73
C GLU A 59 -8.64 -2.34 5.65
N ASN A 60 -7.54 -2.55 4.92
CA ASN A 60 -6.51 -1.52 4.74
C ASN A 60 -7.06 -0.30 3.98
N VAL A 61 -7.92 -0.52 2.99
CA VAL A 61 -8.59 0.56 2.24
C VAL A 61 -9.50 1.36 3.18
N ARG A 62 -10.33 0.68 4.00
CA ARG A 62 -11.18 1.37 5.00
C ARG A 62 -10.33 2.19 5.96
N ALA A 63 -9.33 1.57 6.60
CA ALA A 63 -8.47 2.25 7.55
C ALA A 63 -7.77 3.49 6.95
N PHE A 64 -7.33 3.40 5.70
CA PHE A 64 -6.71 4.53 5.00
C PHE A 64 -7.69 5.70 4.83
N TYR A 65 -8.89 5.47 4.28
CA TYR A 65 -9.85 6.53 4.00
C TYR A 65 -10.56 7.05 5.27
N ASP A 66 -10.78 6.20 6.28
CA ASP A 66 -11.26 6.62 7.61
C ASP A 66 -10.26 7.59 8.26
N ASN A 67 -8.97 7.26 8.22
CA ASN A 67 -7.91 8.14 8.73
C ASN A 67 -7.78 9.46 7.96
N MET A 68 -8.19 9.49 6.70
CA MET A 68 -8.29 10.72 5.91
C MET A 68 -9.55 11.54 6.21
N GLY A 69 -10.46 11.04 7.06
CA GLY A 69 -11.71 11.71 7.42
C GLY A 69 -12.78 11.65 6.32
N TYR A 70 -12.75 10.65 5.47
CA TYR A 70 -13.78 10.47 4.44
C TYR A 70 -15.10 10.01 5.06
N PRO A 71 -16.26 10.48 4.53
CA PRO A 71 -17.57 10.01 4.98
C PRO A 71 -17.71 8.49 4.84
N PRO A 72 -18.42 7.81 5.78
CA PRO A 72 -18.55 6.34 5.76
C PRO A 72 -19.11 5.77 4.45
N ALA A 73 -19.99 6.49 3.76
CA ALA A 73 -20.52 6.07 2.46
C ALA A 73 -19.43 6.03 1.37
N ALA A 74 -18.55 7.04 1.35
CA ALA A 74 -17.42 7.10 0.42
C ALA A 74 -16.40 6.00 0.71
N VAL A 75 -16.07 5.77 2.00
CA VAL A 75 -15.19 4.68 2.44
C VAL A 75 -15.75 3.32 2.03
N ALA A 76 -17.04 3.08 2.31
CA ALA A 76 -17.70 1.84 1.93
C ALA A 76 -17.71 1.62 0.40
N ALA A 77 -17.87 2.69 -0.38
CA ALA A 77 -17.88 2.59 -1.83
C ALA A 77 -16.52 2.13 -2.39
N ILE A 78 -15.40 2.74 -1.95
CA ILE A 78 -14.08 2.36 -2.47
C ILE A 78 -13.59 1.03 -1.89
N ALA A 79 -13.96 0.69 -0.65
CA ALA A 79 -13.59 -0.59 -0.05
C ALA A 79 -14.31 -1.81 -0.67
N ARG A 80 -15.33 -1.61 -1.50
CA ARG A 80 -16.03 -2.69 -2.20
C ARG A 80 -15.36 -3.14 -3.49
N VAL A 81 -14.47 -2.34 -4.03
CA VAL A 81 -13.77 -2.64 -5.28
C VAL A 81 -12.36 -3.15 -5.03
N CYS A 82 -11.76 -3.77 -6.03
CA CYS A 82 -10.37 -4.17 -6.00
C CYS A 82 -9.46 -2.94 -6.07
N VAL A 83 -8.58 -2.76 -5.09
CA VAL A 83 -7.67 -1.61 -4.97
C VAL A 83 -6.22 -2.06 -4.98
N PHE A 84 -5.41 -1.41 -5.79
CA PHE A 84 -3.95 -1.59 -5.80
C PHE A 84 -3.25 -0.27 -5.51
N GLY A 85 -2.27 -0.29 -4.62
CA GLY A 85 -1.22 0.72 -4.59
C GLY A 85 -0.40 0.59 -5.87
N THR A 86 -0.41 1.63 -6.68
CA THR A 86 0.19 1.60 -8.01
C THR A 86 1.31 2.62 -8.09
N SER A 87 2.44 2.22 -8.64
CA SER A 87 3.49 3.16 -9.03
C SER A 87 3.93 2.94 -10.46
N ILE A 88 4.16 4.05 -11.15
CA ILE A 88 4.66 4.11 -12.52
C ILE A 88 5.96 4.87 -12.50
N ARG A 89 6.97 4.36 -13.22
CA ARG A 89 8.25 5.07 -13.36
C ARG A 89 8.70 5.07 -14.82
N ASN A 90 9.15 6.24 -15.27
CA ASN A 90 9.86 6.37 -16.54
C ASN A 90 11.35 6.07 -16.32
N ARG A 91 11.82 4.95 -16.87
CA ARG A 91 13.25 4.55 -16.87
C ARG A 91 13.93 4.81 -18.21
N GLY A 92 13.19 5.40 -19.15
CA GLY A 92 13.71 5.74 -20.49
C GLY A 92 14.48 7.04 -20.52
N LYS A 93 14.81 7.43 -21.74
CA LYS A 93 15.50 8.69 -22.05
C LYS A 93 14.59 9.74 -22.66
N ALA A 94 13.32 9.41 -22.90
CA ALA A 94 12.31 10.28 -23.48
C ALA A 94 11.08 10.38 -22.56
N PRO A 95 10.27 11.44 -22.67
CA PRO A 95 9.00 11.53 -21.96
C PRO A 95 8.06 10.39 -22.36
N ILE A 96 7.36 9.83 -21.37
CA ILE A 96 6.26 8.89 -21.60
C ILE A 96 4.96 9.50 -21.10
N ARG A 97 3.85 9.16 -21.75
CA ARG A 97 2.52 9.55 -21.30
C ARG A 97 1.65 8.32 -21.11
N TYR A 98 0.96 8.23 -19.98
CA TYR A 98 -0.05 7.20 -19.73
C TYR A 98 -1.44 7.82 -19.59
N ASP A 99 -2.45 6.99 -19.82
CA ASP A 99 -3.87 7.28 -19.61
C ASP A 99 -4.55 6.04 -19.01
N VAL A 100 -4.96 6.14 -17.74
CA VAL A 100 -5.57 5.04 -16.98
C VAL A 100 -6.93 4.65 -17.58
N ALA A 101 -7.66 5.57 -18.19
CA ALA A 101 -8.94 5.28 -18.83
C ALA A 101 -8.82 4.29 -20.00
N ALA A 102 -7.61 4.19 -20.60
CA ALA A 102 -7.32 3.23 -21.67
C ALA A 102 -6.94 1.82 -21.12
N TRP A 103 -6.79 1.65 -19.82
CA TRP A 103 -6.39 0.37 -19.21
C TRP A 103 -7.59 -0.52 -18.94
N ARG A 104 -7.38 -1.83 -18.93
CA ARG A 104 -8.42 -2.83 -18.69
C ARG A 104 -7.89 -3.94 -17.80
N ALA A 105 -8.67 -4.36 -16.84
CA ALA A 105 -8.44 -5.57 -16.07
C ALA A 105 -9.34 -6.69 -16.60
N VAL A 106 -8.77 -7.85 -16.88
CA VAL A 106 -9.51 -9.04 -17.29
C VAL A 106 -9.49 -10.03 -16.15
N THR A 107 -10.64 -10.44 -15.66
CA THR A 107 -10.83 -11.47 -14.63
C THR A 107 -10.71 -12.89 -15.20
N ALA A 108 -10.55 -13.89 -14.33
CA ALA A 108 -10.36 -15.29 -14.74
C ALA A 108 -11.52 -15.85 -15.57
N ASP A 109 -12.73 -15.29 -15.43
CA ASP A 109 -13.91 -15.63 -16.23
C ASP A 109 -13.93 -14.92 -17.61
N GLY A 110 -12.86 -14.23 -17.97
CA GLY A 110 -12.70 -13.54 -19.25
C GLY A 110 -13.40 -12.18 -19.35
N LYS A 111 -14.07 -11.71 -18.29
CA LYS A 111 -14.71 -10.39 -18.31
C LYS A 111 -13.68 -9.28 -18.24
N SER A 112 -13.88 -8.27 -19.10
CA SER A 112 -13.03 -7.09 -19.17
C SER A 112 -13.70 -5.90 -18.44
N HIS A 113 -12.98 -5.35 -17.48
CA HIS A 113 -13.42 -4.23 -16.66
C HIS A 113 -12.54 -3.02 -16.92
N PRO A 114 -13.12 -1.82 -17.18
CA PRO A 114 -12.33 -0.59 -17.15
C PRO A 114 -11.83 -0.32 -15.74
N LEU A 115 -10.69 0.35 -15.62
CA LEU A 115 -10.29 0.91 -14.34
C LEU A 115 -11.20 2.11 -14.01
N ILE A 116 -11.56 2.24 -12.74
CA ILE A 116 -12.29 3.40 -12.25
C ILE A 116 -11.26 4.51 -12.02
N THR A 117 -11.35 5.56 -12.81
CA THR A 117 -10.37 6.66 -12.76
C THR A 117 -10.61 7.59 -11.57
N LYS A 118 -9.63 8.42 -11.26
CA LYS A 118 -9.79 9.51 -10.27
C LYS A 118 -10.98 10.42 -10.61
N THR A 119 -11.18 10.71 -11.89
CA THR A 119 -12.32 11.53 -12.36
C THR A 119 -13.65 10.85 -12.03
N ASP A 120 -13.75 9.52 -12.24
CA ASP A 120 -14.95 8.76 -11.92
C ASP A 120 -15.23 8.74 -10.41
N TRP A 121 -14.18 8.59 -9.59
CA TRP A 121 -14.31 8.63 -8.14
C TRP A 121 -14.77 9.99 -7.64
N LEU A 122 -14.18 11.08 -8.13
CA LEU A 122 -14.59 12.44 -7.74
C LEU A 122 -16.04 12.72 -8.15
N ALA A 123 -16.49 12.20 -9.28
CA ALA A 123 -17.90 12.29 -9.70
C ALA A 123 -18.82 11.50 -8.74
N ARG A 124 -18.43 10.27 -8.36
CA ARG A 124 -19.18 9.44 -7.40
C ARG A 124 -19.26 10.08 -6.01
N TRP A 125 -18.17 10.69 -5.56
CA TRP A 125 -18.04 11.28 -4.22
C TRP A 125 -18.53 12.73 -4.11
N LYS A 126 -18.97 13.32 -5.22
CA LYS A 126 -19.46 14.70 -5.21
C LYS A 126 -20.60 14.93 -4.21
N ALA A 127 -21.53 13.99 -4.11
CA ALA A 127 -22.64 14.03 -3.16
C ALA A 127 -22.19 13.98 -1.69
N GLU A 128 -21.02 13.39 -1.44
CA GLU A 128 -20.37 13.29 -0.12
C GLU A 128 -19.51 14.51 0.20
N GLY A 129 -19.52 15.55 -0.63
CA GLY A 129 -18.73 16.77 -0.44
C GLY A 129 -17.24 16.64 -0.77
N ILE A 130 -16.79 15.53 -1.37
CA ILE A 130 -15.38 15.30 -1.71
C ILE A 130 -15.13 15.86 -3.12
N GLY A 131 -14.46 17.01 -3.18
CA GLY A 131 -14.11 17.69 -4.44
C GLY A 131 -12.70 17.42 -4.94
N ALA A 132 -11.84 16.87 -4.10
CA ALA A 132 -10.45 16.57 -4.45
C ALA A 132 -9.96 15.33 -3.68
N ASP A 133 -9.08 14.58 -4.32
CA ASP A 133 -8.41 13.42 -3.72
C ASP A 133 -6.99 13.33 -4.28
N TRP A 134 -6.01 13.06 -3.44
CA TRP A 134 -4.61 12.91 -3.85
C TRP A 134 -4.16 11.44 -3.86
N SER A 135 -4.96 10.54 -3.27
CA SER A 135 -4.59 9.14 -3.08
C SER A 135 -4.74 8.31 -4.36
N ILE A 136 -5.69 8.65 -5.23
CA ILE A 136 -5.92 7.93 -6.48
C ILE A 136 -4.95 8.41 -7.54
N LEU A 137 -4.39 7.46 -8.28
CA LEU A 137 -3.45 7.73 -9.36
C LEU A 137 -4.03 8.76 -10.35
N PRO A 138 -3.27 9.80 -10.74
CA PRO A 138 -3.72 10.74 -11.76
C PRO A 138 -4.23 10.00 -13.00
N PRO A 139 -5.39 10.40 -13.57
CA PRO A 139 -5.99 9.66 -14.68
C PRO A 139 -5.11 9.65 -15.93
N GLN A 140 -4.31 10.69 -16.12
CA GLN A 140 -3.30 10.78 -17.16
C GLN A 140 -2.17 11.70 -16.72
N GLN A 141 -0.96 11.39 -17.15
CA GLN A 141 0.22 12.20 -16.85
C GLN A 141 1.34 11.95 -17.85
N THR A 142 2.14 13.00 -18.10
CA THR A 142 3.43 12.88 -18.80
C THR A 142 4.54 12.82 -17.75
N LEU A 143 5.38 11.79 -17.81
CA LEU A 143 6.53 11.58 -16.94
C LEU A 143 7.80 11.83 -17.75
N GLN A 144 8.63 12.77 -17.30
CA GLN A 144 9.96 13.00 -17.86
C GLN A 144 10.89 11.81 -17.53
N PRO A 145 12.05 11.67 -18.19
CA PRO A 145 13.05 10.68 -17.82
C PRO A 145 13.39 10.75 -16.32
N GLY A 146 13.25 9.61 -15.62
CA GLY A 146 13.47 9.50 -14.18
C GLY A 146 12.26 9.80 -13.30
N ASP A 147 11.22 10.46 -13.85
CA ASP A 147 10.00 10.77 -13.11
C ASP A 147 9.20 9.52 -12.74
N TRP A 148 8.35 9.68 -11.75
CA TRP A 148 7.43 8.65 -11.31
C TRP A 148 6.09 9.25 -10.87
N ALA A 149 5.06 8.43 -10.90
CA ALA A 149 3.74 8.71 -10.36
C ALA A 149 3.31 7.57 -9.45
N GLN A 150 2.53 7.88 -8.42
CA GLN A 150 1.93 6.88 -7.54
C GLN A 150 0.52 7.28 -7.13
N GLY A 151 -0.25 6.29 -6.72
CA GLY A 151 -1.60 6.43 -6.20
C GLY A 151 -2.32 5.10 -6.29
N PHE A 152 -3.57 5.08 -5.88
CA PHE A 152 -4.40 3.88 -6.02
C PHE A 152 -4.96 3.76 -7.43
N THR A 153 -4.97 2.55 -7.97
CA THR A 153 -5.82 2.16 -9.10
C THR A 153 -6.89 1.20 -8.61
N THR A 154 -8.08 1.33 -9.17
CA THR A 154 -9.26 0.58 -8.73
C THR A 154 -9.99 -0.04 -9.91
N VAL A 155 -10.59 -1.21 -9.69
CA VAL A 155 -11.37 -1.93 -10.69
C VAL A 155 -12.54 -2.66 -10.03
N GLU A 156 -13.68 -2.72 -10.69
CA GLU A 156 -14.83 -3.50 -10.24
C GLU A 156 -14.57 -4.99 -10.45
N ALA A 157 -13.89 -5.61 -9.49
CA ALA A 157 -13.63 -7.03 -9.44
C ALA A 157 -13.81 -7.54 -8.00
N PRO A 158 -14.21 -8.80 -7.78
CA PRO A 158 -14.32 -9.37 -6.45
C PRO A 158 -12.98 -9.38 -5.71
N HIS A 159 -13.04 -9.23 -4.38
CA HIS A 159 -11.87 -9.41 -3.53
C HIS A 159 -11.31 -10.82 -3.69
N GLY A 160 -9.98 -10.95 -3.72
CA GLY A 160 -9.29 -12.21 -3.97
C GLY A 160 -9.27 -12.65 -5.44
N ALA A 161 -9.97 -11.98 -6.34
CA ALA A 161 -9.97 -12.34 -7.75
C ALA A 161 -8.60 -12.15 -8.40
N HIS A 162 -8.21 -13.08 -9.25
CA HIS A 162 -7.06 -12.91 -10.12
C HIS A 162 -7.44 -12.08 -11.34
N ILE A 163 -6.58 -11.13 -11.69
CA ILE A 163 -6.75 -10.28 -12.86
C ILE A 163 -5.51 -10.29 -13.75
N THR A 164 -5.73 -10.02 -15.01
CA THR A 164 -4.70 -9.67 -15.98
C THR A 164 -4.91 -8.20 -16.34
N LEU A 165 -3.95 -7.34 -16.01
CA LEU A 165 -4.01 -5.93 -16.36
C LEU A 165 -3.41 -5.70 -17.73
N HIS A 166 -4.20 -5.22 -18.68
CA HIS A 166 -3.77 -4.67 -19.96
C HIS A 166 -3.60 -3.17 -19.81
N TYR A 167 -2.41 -2.66 -20.08
CA TYR A 167 -2.10 -1.24 -19.93
C TYR A 167 -1.30 -0.72 -21.12
N SER A 168 -1.35 0.60 -21.32
CA SER A 168 -0.66 1.26 -22.42
C SER A 168 -0.08 2.59 -22.00
N TRP A 169 0.94 3.01 -22.75
CA TRP A 169 1.56 4.33 -22.67
C TRP A 169 2.00 4.77 -24.07
N SER A 170 2.36 6.02 -24.22
CA SER A 170 2.98 6.51 -25.43
C SER A 170 4.37 7.07 -25.15
N GLU A 171 5.30 6.88 -26.08
CA GLU A 171 6.64 7.45 -26.11
C GLU A 171 6.91 7.96 -27.52
N HIS A 172 7.34 9.21 -27.66
CA HIS A 172 7.52 9.87 -28.97
C HIS A 172 6.30 9.75 -29.91
N GLY A 173 5.09 9.81 -29.36
CA GLY A 173 3.85 9.64 -30.13
C GLY A 173 3.51 8.19 -30.48
N THR A 174 4.41 7.24 -30.29
CA THR A 174 4.16 5.81 -30.50
C THR A 174 3.46 5.21 -29.30
N ARG A 175 2.34 4.51 -29.52
CA ARG A 175 1.62 3.79 -28.47
C ARG A 175 2.24 2.41 -28.25
N HIS A 176 2.57 2.14 -27.00
CA HIS A 176 3.02 0.85 -26.51
C HIS A 176 1.93 0.20 -25.66
N GLN A 177 1.90 -1.13 -25.65
CA GLN A 177 0.96 -1.92 -24.86
C GLN A 177 1.71 -3.03 -24.13
N ALA A 178 1.24 -3.37 -22.95
CA ALA A 178 1.77 -4.50 -22.20
C ALA A 178 0.68 -5.13 -21.33
N THR A 179 1.01 -6.31 -20.81
CA THR A 179 0.14 -7.09 -19.95
C THR A 179 0.90 -7.45 -18.68
N LEU A 180 0.24 -7.27 -17.53
CA LEU A 180 0.69 -7.78 -16.25
C LEU A 180 -0.32 -8.85 -15.81
N ALA A 181 0.08 -10.11 -15.91
CA ALA A 181 -0.76 -11.25 -15.58
C ALA A 181 -0.61 -11.67 -14.11
N GLY A 182 -1.65 -12.31 -13.57
CA GLY A 182 -1.63 -12.98 -12.28
C GLY A 182 -1.69 -12.02 -11.07
N ALA A 183 -1.96 -10.75 -11.27
CA ALA A 183 -2.22 -9.84 -10.15
C ALA A 183 -3.50 -10.31 -9.42
N GLN A 184 -3.49 -10.26 -8.10
CA GLN A 184 -4.61 -10.69 -7.27
C GLN A 184 -5.15 -9.51 -6.47
N CYS A 185 -6.47 -9.32 -6.51
CA CYS A 185 -7.17 -8.36 -5.66
C CYS A 185 -6.95 -8.69 -4.18
N GLY A 186 -6.71 -7.68 -3.37
CA GLY A 186 -6.61 -7.87 -1.92
C GLY A 186 -7.89 -8.48 -1.35
N SER A 187 -7.73 -9.28 -0.32
CA SER A 187 -8.83 -9.80 0.51
C SER A 187 -8.48 -9.57 1.97
N ASP A 188 -9.48 -9.45 2.82
CA ASP A 188 -9.24 -9.44 4.26
C ASP A 188 -8.65 -10.81 4.67
N ALA A 189 -7.72 -10.80 5.63
CA ALA A 189 -7.19 -12.04 6.16
C ALA A 189 -8.36 -12.87 6.72
N LYS A 190 -8.44 -14.14 6.33
CA LYS A 190 -9.40 -15.05 6.94
C LYS A 190 -8.95 -15.27 8.39
N PRO A 191 -9.81 -15.02 9.40
CA PRO A 191 -9.47 -15.25 10.81
C PRO A 191 -9.12 -16.70 11.09
#